data_333d0c168cfa51266b533a3f62d91423
#
_entry.id   333d0c168cfa51266b533a3f62d91423
#
_cell.length_a   1.000
_cell.length_b   1.000
_cell.length_c   1.000
_cell.angle_alpha   90.00
_cell.angle_beta   90.00
_cell.angle_gamma   90.00
#
_symmetry.space_group_name_H-M   'P 1'
#
loop_
_entity.id
_entity.type
_entity.pdbx_description
1 polymer ?
#
loop_
_entity_poly.entity_id
_entity_poly.type
_entity_poly.pdbx_seq_one_letter_code
_entity_poly.pdbx_strand_id
1 'polypeptide(L)'
;TEGLNGFLLSGGSNKRNEIPYGRYLPVVEKLKEDFPDLRIAIHSALLDERRAKAMESAGVDTVMMDVIGAAETIKDVYKLDRPVDDFEETLAALCSTSMEVTPHIVIGLHYGQILGETNALDIVSRYPVTALVLVVIMPFYAKPGTFITPDTTDVGRMFAEARARLPDKQVLLGCARPPGMHKRVTDAYAIMAGLDGIAFPADGAVSVAHTIGRPFEQAHSCCSIKLGSDFGSKLERSFAA
;
A
#
# COMPACT_ATOMS: atom_id res chain seq x y z
N THR A 1 -11.12 -3.71 -27.41
CA THR A 1 -10.16 -3.31 -26.37
C THR A 1 -10.97 -2.84 -25.17
N GLU A 2 -11.08 -3.65 -24.16
CA GLU A 2 -11.59 -3.23 -22.87
C GLU A 2 -10.68 -2.10 -22.39
N GLY A 3 -11.26 -0.91 -22.13
CA GLY A 3 -10.50 0.30 -21.86
C GLY A 3 -9.68 0.18 -20.58
N LEU A 4 -8.47 0.72 -20.58
CA LEU A 4 -7.63 0.88 -19.41
C LEU A 4 -8.28 1.89 -18.47
N ASN A 5 -8.65 1.48 -17.27
CA ASN A 5 -9.31 2.35 -16.28
C ASN A 5 -8.32 3.20 -15.48
N GLY A 6 -7.05 2.86 -15.48
CA GLY A 6 -6.02 3.58 -14.75
C GLY A 6 -4.65 2.91 -14.83
N PHE A 7 -3.64 3.61 -14.35
CA PHE A 7 -2.28 3.09 -14.24
C PHE A 7 -1.57 3.63 -13.00
N LEU A 8 -0.48 2.93 -12.63
CA LEU A 8 0.44 3.34 -11.59
C LEU A 8 1.72 3.90 -12.22
N LEU A 9 2.07 5.15 -11.90
CA LEU A 9 3.36 5.73 -12.17
C LEU A 9 4.28 5.49 -10.97
N SER A 10 5.37 4.77 -11.19
CA SER A 10 6.38 4.47 -10.19
C SER A 10 7.78 4.72 -10.73
N GLY A 11 8.76 4.87 -9.86
CA GLY A 11 10.14 5.11 -10.25
C GLY A 11 11.11 4.91 -9.09
N GLY A 12 12.41 4.89 -9.41
CA GLY A 12 13.46 4.84 -8.40
C GLY A 12 13.68 6.19 -7.74
N SER A 13 13.91 6.18 -6.42
CA SER A 13 14.26 7.37 -5.66
C SER A 13 15.76 7.72 -5.80
N ASN A 14 16.09 9.00 -5.61
CA ASN A 14 17.45 9.47 -5.52
C ASN A 14 18.06 9.17 -4.12
N LYS A 15 19.33 9.58 -3.91
CA LYS A 15 20.04 9.38 -2.64
C LYS A 15 19.42 10.12 -1.44
N ARG A 16 18.44 10.99 -1.65
CA ARG A 16 17.68 11.68 -0.60
C ARG A 16 16.29 11.09 -0.39
N ASN A 17 16.03 9.95 -1.02
CA ASN A 17 14.73 9.31 -1.07
C ASN A 17 13.65 10.24 -1.64
N GLU A 18 13.93 10.89 -2.77
CA GLU A 18 12.98 11.73 -3.51
C GLU A 18 12.84 11.19 -4.94
N ILE A 19 11.63 11.22 -5.48
CA ILE A 19 11.36 10.89 -6.89
C ILE A 19 11.01 12.19 -7.63
N PRO A 20 11.76 12.58 -8.68
CA PRO A 20 11.58 13.86 -9.34
C PRO A 20 10.40 13.86 -10.32
N TYR A 21 9.17 13.67 -9.84
CA TYR A 21 7.98 13.65 -10.68
C TYR A 21 7.63 15.00 -11.33
N GLY A 22 8.12 16.13 -10.80
CA GLY A 22 7.78 17.47 -11.28
C GLY A 22 7.90 17.65 -12.80
N ARG A 23 8.88 17.01 -13.45
CA ARG A 23 9.06 17.05 -14.91
C ARG A 23 8.02 16.23 -15.70
N TYR A 24 7.30 15.34 -15.04
CA TYR A 24 6.29 14.48 -15.65
C TYR A 24 4.86 14.96 -15.38
N LEU A 25 4.67 15.89 -14.42
CA LEU A 25 3.34 16.42 -14.09
C LEU A 25 2.63 17.06 -15.31
N PRO A 26 3.30 17.80 -16.21
CA PRO A 26 2.64 18.28 -17.44
C PRO A 26 2.09 17.18 -18.34
N VAL A 27 2.71 15.99 -18.33
CA VAL A 27 2.20 14.82 -19.06
C VAL A 27 0.97 14.25 -18.36
N VAL A 28 0.97 14.23 -17.02
CA VAL A 28 -0.19 13.81 -16.21
C VAL A 28 -1.38 14.74 -16.48
N GLU A 29 -1.17 16.05 -16.45
CA GLU A 29 -2.19 17.07 -16.78
C GLU A 29 -2.78 16.80 -18.18
N LYS A 30 -1.93 16.62 -19.18
CA LYS A 30 -2.37 16.34 -20.55
C LYS A 30 -3.17 15.05 -20.66
N LEU A 31 -2.76 14.00 -19.95
CA LEU A 31 -3.50 12.73 -19.90
C LEU A 31 -4.88 12.89 -19.26
N LYS A 32 -5.00 13.70 -18.22
CA LYS A 32 -6.30 14.00 -17.57
C LYS A 32 -7.21 14.87 -18.43
N GLU A 33 -6.64 15.78 -19.23
CA GLU A 33 -7.40 16.53 -20.24
C GLU A 33 -7.96 15.63 -21.35
N ASP A 34 -7.09 14.74 -21.89
CA ASP A 34 -7.45 13.86 -23.01
C ASP A 34 -8.33 12.69 -22.57
N PHE A 35 -8.19 12.23 -21.33
CA PHE A 35 -8.86 11.06 -20.74
C PHE A 35 -9.32 11.36 -19.31
N PRO A 36 -10.41 12.12 -19.10
CA PRO A 36 -10.85 12.59 -17.77
C PRO A 36 -11.14 11.46 -16.78
N ASP A 37 -11.63 10.32 -17.26
CA ASP A 37 -11.97 9.15 -16.44
C ASP A 37 -10.77 8.26 -16.10
N LEU A 38 -9.59 8.52 -16.68
CA LEU A 38 -8.39 7.74 -16.44
C LEU A 38 -7.88 7.97 -15.02
N ARG A 39 -7.83 6.91 -14.21
CA ARG A 39 -7.31 6.97 -12.84
C ARG A 39 -5.78 6.90 -12.86
N ILE A 40 -5.13 7.90 -12.28
CA ILE A 40 -3.67 7.99 -12.21
C ILE A 40 -3.22 7.89 -10.75
N ALA A 41 -2.49 6.81 -10.46
CA ALA A 41 -1.88 6.60 -9.15
C ALA A 41 -0.36 6.85 -9.24
N ILE A 42 0.22 7.46 -8.21
CA ILE A 42 1.68 7.70 -8.10
C ILE A 42 2.21 7.07 -6.83
N HIS A 43 3.26 6.24 -6.96
CA HIS A 43 4.04 5.81 -5.81
C HIS A 43 5.15 6.82 -5.56
N SER A 44 5.00 7.64 -4.51
CA SER A 44 5.95 8.68 -4.16
C SER A 44 6.99 8.18 -3.13
N ALA A 45 8.00 9.00 -2.91
CA ALA A 45 8.94 8.90 -1.81
C ALA A 45 8.83 10.19 -0.97
N LEU A 46 9.85 10.60 -0.22
CA LEU A 46 9.80 11.82 0.59
C LEU A 46 9.52 13.07 -0.26
N LEU A 47 8.59 13.88 0.17
CA LEU A 47 8.20 15.12 -0.48
C LEU A 47 7.64 16.16 0.52
N ASP A 48 7.60 17.40 0.10
CA ASP A 48 7.02 18.51 0.82
C ASP A 48 5.57 18.83 0.36
N GLU A 49 4.87 19.69 1.11
CA GLU A 49 3.50 20.12 0.80
C GLU A 49 3.39 20.75 -0.61
N ARG A 50 4.39 21.52 -1.04
CA ARG A 50 4.40 22.15 -2.36
C ARG A 50 4.38 21.09 -3.47
N ARG A 51 5.14 19.99 -3.32
CA ARG A 51 5.16 18.89 -4.28
C ARG A 51 3.87 18.07 -4.22
N ALA A 52 3.28 17.88 -3.02
CA ALA A 52 1.97 17.24 -2.87
C ALA A 52 0.89 18.02 -3.62
N LYS A 53 0.81 19.33 -3.42
CA LYS A 53 -0.13 20.21 -4.14
C LYS A 53 0.11 20.27 -5.65
N ALA A 54 1.36 20.18 -6.10
CA ALA A 54 1.65 20.10 -7.52
C ALA A 54 1.13 18.80 -8.16
N MET A 55 1.20 17.66 -7.46
CA MET A 55 0.61 16.40 -7.91
C MET A 55 -0.93 16.49 -7.97
N GLU A 56 -1.55 17.06 -6.93
CA GLU A 56 -3.00 17.30 -6.89
C GLU A 56 -3.44 18.18 -8.06
N SER A 57 -2.75 19.30 -8.29
CA SER A 57 -3.07 20.24 -9.40
C SER A 57 -2.91 19.60 -10.78
N ALA A 58 -1.99 18.64 -10.92
CA ALA A 58 -1.82 17.90 -12.18
C ALA A 58 -2.90 16.82 -12.39
N GLY A 59 -3.80 16.60 -11.43
CA GLY A 59 -4.90 15.65 -11.54
C GLY A 59 -4.54 14.22 -11.11
N VAL A 60 -3.54 14.04 -10.27
CA VAL A 60 -3.25 12.73 -9.65
C VAL A 60 -4.42 12.33 -8.76
N ASP A 61 -4.95 11.13 -8.95
CA ASP A 61 -6.12 10.64 -8.18
C ASP A 61 -5.70 9.98 -6.87
N THR A 62 -4.64 9.17 -6.90
CA THR A 62 -4.20 8.38 -5.75
C THR A 62 -2.69 8.51 -5.57
N VAL A 63 -2.25 8.69 -4.35
CA VAL A 63 -0.82 8.70 -4.02
C VAL A 63 -0.51 7.68 -2.95
N MET A 64 0.61 7.00 -3.15
CA MET A 64 1.15 6.00 -2.23
C MET A 64 2.53 6.40 -1.77
N MET A 65 2.91 5.99 -0.57
CA MET A 65 4.26 6.10 -0.05
C MET A 65 4.54 5.00 0.97
N ASP A 66 5.79 4.60 1.11
CA ASP A 66 6.19 3.73 2.22
C ASP A 66 6.31 4.56 3.50
N VAL A 67 5.71 4.08 4.60
CA VAL A 67 5.87 4.64 5.94
C VAL A 67 6.81 3.75 6.73
N ILE A 68 7.95 4.29 7.17
CA ILE A 68 8.99 3.57 7.89
C ILE A 68 9.06 4.07 9.33
N GLY A 69 8.76 3.20 10.27
CA GLY A 69 8.63 3.57 11.69
C GLY A 69 9.88 3.34 12.54
N ALA A 70 11.04 2.96 11.95
CA ALA A 70 12.29 2.75 12.70
C ALA A 70 13.47 3.48 12.06
N ALA A 71 14.19 4.27 12.87
CA ALA A 71 15.38 5.01 12.44
C ALA A 71 16.50 4.05 11.97
N GLU A 72 16.65 2.92 12.64
CA GLU A 72 17.61 1.88 12.27
C GLU A 72 17.33 1.33 10.86
N THR A 73 16.06 1.11 10.52
CA THR A 73 15.66 0.64 9.19
C THR A 73 15.97 1.69 8.11
N ILE A 74 15.68 2.96 8.40
CA ILE A 74 16.01 4.09 7.51
C ILE A 74 17.51 4.14 7.25
N LYS A 75 18.32 4.06 8.31
CA LYS A 75 19.78 4.11 8.21
C LYS A 75 20.36 2.87 7.56
N ASP A 76 19.95 1.67 8.02
CA ASP A 76 20.65 0.43 7.70
C ASP A 76 20.14 -0.23 6.42
N VAL A 77 18.88 -0.08 6.08
CA VAL A 77 18.29 -0.65 4.84
C VAL A 77 18.29 0.39 3.72
N TYR A 78 17.71 1.58 3.97
CA TYR A 78 17.62 2.65 2.96
C TYR A 78 18.92 3.43 2.79
N LYS A 79 19.88 3.32 3.73
CA LYS A 79 21.13 4.09 3.74
C LYS A 79 20.90 5.59 3.73
N LEU A 80 19.87 6.03 4.42
CA LEU A 80 19.48 7.43 4.55
C LEU A 80 19.82 7.96 5.93
N ASP A 81 20.30 9.19 5.99
CA ASP A 81 20.43 9.97 7.21
C ASP A 81 19.20 10.88 7.37
N ARG A 82 18.08 10.25 7.74
CA ARG A 82 16.77 10.90 7.88
C ARG A 82 16.07 10.38 9.12
N PRO A 83 15.35 11.23 9.87
CA PRO A 83 14.51 10.78 10.98
C PRO A 83 13.23 10.12 10.48
N VAL A 84 12.53 9.41 11.38
CA VAL A 84 11.20 8.86 11.12
C VAL A 84 10.20 9.97 10.81
N ASP A 85 10.37 11.13 11.43
CA ASP A 85 9.49 12.30 11.29
C ASP A 85 9.38 12.78 9.82
N ASP A 86 10.43 12.64 9.01
CA ASP A 86 10.38 13.01 7.58
C ASP A 86 9.33 12.18 6.81
N PHE A 87 9.11 10.91 7.20
CA PHE A 87 8.09 10.05 6.61
C PHE A 87 6.68 10.46 7.09
N GLU A 88 6.54 10.82 8.36
CA GLU A 88 5.30 11.35 8.90
C GLU A 88 4.94 12.72 8.29
N GLU A 89 5.90 13.65 8.17
CA GLU A 89 5.72 14.94 7.52
C GLU A 89 5.27 14.78 6.05
N THR A 90 5.86 13.83 5.34
CA THR A 90 5.44 13.50 3.96
C THR A 90 4.00 12.98 3.94
N LEU A 91 3.62 12.07 4.86
CA LEU A 91 2.25 11.57 4.96
C LEU A 91 1.27 12.71 5.27
N ALA A 92 1.64 13.61 6.19
CA ALA A 92 0.85 14.79 6.52
C ALA A 92 0.65 15.71 5.30
N ALA A 93 1.72 15.96 4.55
CA ALA A 93 1.68 16.77 3.33
C ALA A 93 0.75 16.16 2.26
N LEU A 94 0.79 14.85 2.08
CA LEU A 94 -0.11 14.15 1.15
C LEU A 94 -1.56 14.21 1.64
N CYS A 95 -1.81 13.98 2.92
CA CYS A 95 -3.15 14.04 3.53
C CYS A 95 -3.74 15.46 3.59
N SER A 96 -2.94 16.52 3.33
CA SER A 96 -3.44 17.89 3.19
C SER A 96 -4.05 18.19 1.83
N THR A 97 -4.00 17.25 0.89
CA THR A 97 -4.57 17.34 -0.46
C THR A 97 -5.91 16.59 -0.56
N SER A 98 -6.61 16.75 -1.67
CA SER A 98 -7.82 15.98 -2.00
C SER A 98 -7.54 14.61 -2.63
N MET A 99 -6.28 14.27 -2.89
CA MET A 99 -5.90 12.97 -3.43
C MET A 99 -6.24 11.84 -2.46
N GLU A 100 -6.56 10.66 -2.99
CA GLU A 100 -6.65 9.44 -2.18
C GLU A 100 -5.25 9.05 -1.71
N VAL A 101 -5.04 8.96 -0.39
CA VAL A 101 -3.74 8.63 0.21
C VAL A 101 -3.75 7.19 0.69
N THR A 102 -2.85 6.37 0.14
CA THR A 102 -2.77 4.94 0.42
C THR A 102 -1.34 4.55 0.81
N PRO A 103 -0.94 4.81 2.08
CA PRO A 103 0.40 4.45 2.54
C PRO A 103 0.63 2.93 2.51
N HIS A 104 1.91 2.56 2.38
CA HIS A 104 2.38 1.18 2.43
C HIS A 104 3.23 0.97 3.68
N ILE A 105 3.09 -0.20 4.30
CA ILE A 105 3.99 -0.69 5.34
C ILE A 105 4.58 -2.01 4.86
N VAL A 106 5.91 -2.09 4.81
CA VAL A 106 6.65 -3.28 4.39
C VAL A 106 7.02 -4.09 5.63
N ILE A 107 6.33 -5.20 5.84
CA ILE A 107 6.58 -6.11 6.96
C ILE A 107 7.89 -6.84 6.74
N GLY A 108 8.77 -6.80 7.76
CA GLY A 108 10.09 -7.40 7.70
C GLY A 108 11.12 -6.56 6.94
N LEU A 109 10.88 -5.28 6.75
CA LEU A 109 11.79 -4.39 6.01
C LEU A 109 13.20 -4.35 6.61
N HIS A 110 13.34 -4.47 7.93
CA HIS A 110 14.64 -4.54 8.61
C HIS A 110 15.25 -5.94 8.51
N TYR A 111 15.79 -6.29 7.34
CA TYR A 111 16.45 -7.58 7.06
C TYR A 111 15.60 -8.83 7.37
N GLY A 112 14.28 -8.69 7.30
CA GLY A 112 13.30 -9.75 7.60
C GLY A 112 12.78 -9.73 9.03
N GLN A 113 13.28 -8.84 9.88
CA GLN A 113 12.81 -8.66 11.25
C GLN A 113 11.71 -7.60 11.32
N ILE A 114 10.75 -7.78 12.22
CA ILE A 114 9.73 -6.78 12.55
C ILE A 114 10.40 -5.72 13.45
N LEU A 115 10.67 -4.56 12.88
CA LEU A 115 11.28 -3.43 13.59
C LEU A 115 10.73 -2.11 13.05
N GLY A 116 9.79 -1.51 13.77
CA GLY A 116 9.18 -0.23 13.43
C GLY A 116 7.82 -0.31 12.76
N GLU A 117 7.33 -1.48 12.33
CA GLU A 117 6.02 -1.64 11.70
C GLU A 117 4.88 -1.18 12.62
N THR A 118 4.93 -1.51 13.91
CA THR A 118 3.96 -1.01 14.90
C THR A 118 3.97 0.50 15.01
N ASN A 119 5.14 1.15 15.02
CA ASN A 119 5.25 2.61 15.01
C ASN A 119 4.73 3.20 13.67
N ALA A 120 5.01 2.55 12.55
CA ALA A 120 4.44 2.96 11.26
C ALA A 120 2.90 2.88 11.26
N LEU A 121 2.31 1.85 11.88
CA LEU A 121 0.86 1.75 12.08
C LEU A 121 0.33 2.88 12.98
N ASP A 122 1.05 3.23 14.06
CA ASP A 122 0.69 4.35 14.93
C ASP A 122 0.71 5.68 14.16
N ILE A 123 1.73 5.91 13.33
CA ILE A 123 1.81 7.06 12.45
C ILE A 123 0.59 7.11 11.53
N VAL A 124 0.36 6.05 10.74
CA VAL A 124 -0.73 5.99 9.76
C VAL A 124 -2.11 6.20 10.41
N SER A 125 -2.32 5.68 11.61
CA SER A 125 -3.61 5.77 12.32
C SER A 125 -4.02 7.20 12.68
N ARG A 126 -3.07 8.13 12.75
CA ARG A 126 -3.34 9.55 13.08
C ARG A 126 -3.84 10.39 11.90
N TYR A 127 -3.76 9.84 10.66
CA TYR A 127 -4.06 10.59 9.44
C TYR A 127 -5.31 10.08 8.72
N PRO A 128 -5.99 10.94 7.94
CA PRO A 128 -7.21 10.57 7.20
C PRO A 128 -6.88 9.81 5.91
N VAL A 129 -6.11 8.72 6.02
CA VAL A 129 -5.75 7.88 4.88
C VAL A 129 -6.98 7.18 4.29
N THR A 130 -6.97 6.91 2.99
CA THR A 130 -8.06 6.22 2.29
C THR A 130 -8.01 4.72 2.55
N ALA A 131 -6.81 4.15 2.50
CA ALA A 131 -6.54 2.75 2.78
C ALA A 131 -5.11 2.59 3.29
N LEU A 132 -4.80 1.46 3.94
CA LEU A 132 -3.44 1.01 4.22
C LEU A 132 -3.15 -0.22 3.37
N VAL A 133 -2.00 -0.26 2.72
CA VAL A 133 -1.50 -1.48 2.05
C VAL A 133 -0.35 -2.07 2.84
N LEU A 134 -0.50 -3.34 3.22
CA LEU A 134 0.56 -4.14 3.82
C LEU A 134 1.25 -4.96 2.73
N VAL A 135 2.56 -4.99 2.72
CA VAL A 135 3.37 -5.87 1.88
C VAL A 135 4.39 -6.59 2.74
N VAL A 136 4.93 -7.70 2.26
CA VAL A 136 5.97 -8.44 2.96
C VAL A 136 7.25 -8.38 2.14
N ILE A 137 8.38 -8.16 2.79
CA ILE A 137 9.67 -8.03 2.11
C ILE A 137 9.96 -9.20 1.17
N MET A 138 10.41 -8.89 -0.04
CA MET A 138 10.88 -9.86 -1.05
C MET A 138 12.25 -9.40 -1.59
N PRO A 139 13.34 -9.81 -0.98
CA PRO A 139 14.67 -9.28 -1.28
C PRO A 139 15.33 -9.97 -2.50
N PHE A 140 14.67 -9.96 -3.67
CA PHE A 140 15.16 -10.66 -4.88
C PHE A 140 16.57 -10.24 -5.33
N TYR A 141 16.95 -9.00 -5.08
CA TYR A 141 18.25 -8.46 -5.52
C TYR A 141 19.27 -8.34 -4.38
N ALA A 142 18.90 -8.74 -3.18
CA ALA A 142 19.81 -8.71 -2.04
C ALA A 142 20.86 -9.85 -2.14
N LYS A 143 22.02 -9.63 -1.54
CA LYS A 143 23.00 -10.69 -1.40
C LYS A 143 22.39 -11.83 -0.58
N PRO A 144 22.63 -13.10 -0.98
CA PRO A 144 22.15 -14.25 -0.21
C PRO A 144 22.55 -14.14 1.28
N GLY A 145 21.59 -14.41 2.17
CA GLY A 145 21.80 -14.36 3.62
C GLY A 145 21.71 -12.95 4.26
N THR A 146 21.53 -11.89 3.47
CA THR A 146 21.35 -10.54 4.04
C THR A 146 19.96 -10.35 4.65
N PHE A 147 18.94 -10.95 4.04
CA PHE A 147 17.57 -10.91 4.53
C PHE A 147 17.11 -12.33 4.85
N ILE A 148 16.31 -12.46 5.89
CA ILE A 148 15.50 -13.63 6.17
C ILE A 148 14.06 -13.39 5.74
N THR A 149 13.33 -14.44 5.41
CA THR A 149 11.88 -14.32 5.19
C THR A 149 11.21 -14.21 6.56
N PRO A 150 10.36 -13.20 6.80
CA PRO A 150 9.62 -13.07 8.05
C PRO A 150 8.78 -14.32 8.35
N ASP A 151 8.65 -14.69 9.62
CA ASP A 151 7.76 -15.79 10.02
C ASP A 151 6.30 -15.45 9.67
N THR A 152 5.57 -16.42 9.14
CA THR A 152 4.18 -16.21 8.71
C THR A 152 3.25 -15.86 9.86
N THR A 153 3.53 -16.35 11.08
CA THR A 153 2.74 -16.03 12.27
C THR A 153 2.93 -14.57 12.68
N ASP A 154 4.16 -14.06 12.60
CA ASP A 154 4.46 -12.66 12.89
C ASP A 154 3.81 -11.75 11.85
N VAL A 155 3.85 -12.12 10.57
CA VAL A 155 3.11 -11.43 9.51
C VAL A 155 1.61 -11.42 9.81
N GLY A 156 1.04 -12.55 10.20
CA GLY A 156 -0.38 -12.65 10.58
C GLY A 156 -0.75 -11.77 11.77
N ARG A 157 0.13 -11.66 12.78
CA ARG A 157 -0.06 -10.74 13.91
C ARG A 157 -0.08 -9.29 13.46
N MET A 158 0.82 -8.89 12.55
CA MET A 158 0.81 -7.55 11.97
C MET A 158 -0.48 -7.24 11.20
N PHE A 159 -1.06 -8.21 10.50
CA PHE A 159 -2.36 -8.03 9.84
C PHE A 159 -3.48 -7.78 10.85
N ALA A 160 -3.53 -8.57 11.92
CA ALA A 160 -4.53 -8.40 12.99
C ALA A 160 -4.35 -7.05 13.70
N GLU A 161 -3.12 -6.65 13.97
CA GLU A 161 -2.79 -5.36 14.60
C GLU A 161 -3.21 -4.19 13.69
N ALA A 162 -2.92 -4.24 12.39
CA ALA A 162 -3.33 -3.22 11.44
C ALA A 162 -4.86 -3.10 11.36
N ARG A 163 -5.59 -4.23 11.33
CA ARG A 163 -7.06 -4.23 11.33
C ARG A 163 -7.62 -3.63 12.61
N ALA A 164 -7.03 -3.96 13.76
CA ALA A 164 -7.49 -3.45 15.06
C ALA A 164 -7.27 -1.92 15.21
N ARG A 165 -6.17 -1.39 14.66
CA ARG A 165 -5.85 0.06 14.71
C ARG A 165 -6.65 0.89 13.70
N LEU A 166 -7.07 0.29 12.59
CA LEU A 166 -7.76 0.94 11.48
C LEU A 166 -9.14 0.29 11.23
N PRO A 167 -10.06 0.24 12.22
CA PRO A 167 -11.33 -0.46 12.10
C PRO A 167 -12.21 0.10 10.96
N ASP A 168 -12.16 1.41 10.73
CA ASP A 168 -12.99 2.13 9.76
C ASP A 168 -12.29 2.44 8.44
N LYS A 169 -11.06 1.91 8.23
CA LYS A 169 -10.29 2.11 7.01
C LYS A 169 -10.10 0.80 6.28
N GLN A 170 -9.92 0.88 4.97
CA GLN A 170 -9.53 -0.31 4.21
C GLN A 170 -8.09 -0.71 4.56
N VAL A 171 -7.88 -1.98 4.86
CA VAL A 171 -6.56 -2.59 5.05
C VAL A 171 -6.39 -3.69 4.01
N LEU A 172 -5.41 -3.53 3.14
CA LEU A 172 -5.21 -4.36 1.96
C LEU A 172 -3.88 -5.10 2.04
N LEU A 173 -3.84 -6.32 1.53
CA LEU A 173 -2.58 -7.03 1.29
C LEU A 173 -2.12 -6.78 -0.15
N GLY A 174 -1.00 -6.08 -0.28
CA GLY A 174 -0.40 -5.72 -1.57
C GLY A 174 0.21 -6.92 -2.31
N CYS A 175 0.73 -6.65 -3.51
CA CYS A 175 1.24 -7.69 -4.41
C CYS A 175 2.58 -8.29 -3.95
N ALA A 176 3.41 -7.53 -3.23
CA ALA A 176 4.74 -7.96 -2.79
C ALA A 176 4.63 -8.82 -1.53
N ARG A 177 4.91 -10.12 -1.67
CA ARG A 177 5.08 -11.07 -0.57
C ARG A 177 5.77 -12.36 -1.04
N PRO A 178 6.57 -13.05 -0.18
CA PRO A 178 7.31 -14.24 -0.56
C PRO A 178 6.43 -15.32 -1.18
N PRO A 179 6.85 -15.94 -2.31
CA PRO A 179 6.02 -16.90 -3.05
C PRO A 179 5.91 -18.26 -2.33
N GLY A 180 5.17 -19.17 -2.95
CA GLY A 180 5.03 -20.57 -2.50
C GLY A 180 4.15 -20.71 -1.26
N MET A 181 4.57 -21.55 -0.30
CA MET A 181 3.80 -21.85 0.90
C MET A 181 3.63 -20.61 1.79
N HIS A 182 4.67 -19.76 1.88
CA HIS A 182 4.60 -18.51 2.64
C HIS A 182 3.42 -17.65 2.17
N LYS A 183 3.28 -17.45 0.85
CA LYS A 183 2.16 -16.70 0.27
C LYS A 183 0.80 -17.29 0.62
N ARG A 184 0.67 -18.63 0.53
CA ARG A 184 -0.59 -19.32 0.85
C ARG A 184 -1.00 -19.12 2.31
N VAL A 185 -0.05 -19.24 3.24
CA VAL A 185 -0.30 -19.08 4.67
C VAL A 185 -0.61 -17.63 5.02
N THR A 186 0.16 -16.67 4.49
CA THR A 186 -0.08 -15.24 4.76
C THR A 186 -1.39 -14.75 4.14
N ASP A 187 -1.77 -15.24 2.97
CA ASP A 187 -3.09 -14.91 2.38
C ASP A 187 -4.24 -15.44 3.25
N ALA A 188 -4.11 -16.66 3.80
CA ALA A 188 -5.09 -17.19 4.75
C ALA A 188 -5.17 -16.32 6.02
N TYR A 189 -4.03 -15.93 6.58
CA TYR A 189 -4.01 -15.02 7.74
C TYR A 189 -4.60 -13.64 7.44
N ALA A 190 -4.38 -13.08 6.25
CA ALA A 190 -5.00 -11.83 5.83
C ALA A 190 -6.53 -11.93 5.82
N ILE A 191 -7.07 -13.03 5.29
CA ILE A 191 -8.51 -13.30 5.28
C ILE A 191 -9.04 -13.44 6.70
N MET A 192 -8.35 -14.21 7.56
CA MET A 192 -8.74 -14.43 8.96
C MET A 192 -8.65 -13.16 9.80
N ALA A 193 -7.64 -12.32 9.56
CA ALA A 193 -7.48 -11.03 10.24
C ALA A 193 -8.50 -9.97 9.79
N GLY A 194 -9.27 -10.24 8.75
CA GLY A 194 -10.29 -9.30 8.29
C GLY A 194 -9.79 -8.22 7.33
N LEU A 195 -8.72 -8.45 6.58
CA LEU A 195 -8.28 -7.52 5.54
C LEU A 195 -9.33 -7.43 4.42
N ASP A 196 -9.49 -6.22 3.86
CA ASP A 196 -10.54 -5.90 2.90
C ASP A 196 -10.22 -6.33 1.46
N GLY A 197 -8.96 -6.60 1.17
CA GLY A 197 -8.55 -7.05 -0.16
C GLY A 197 -7.18 -7.69 -0.19
N ILE A 198 -6.95 -8.54 -1.20
CA ILE A 198 -5.68 -9.22 -1.45
C ILE A 198 -5.34 -9.10 -2.92
N ALA A 199 -4.20 -8.49 -3.25
CA ALA A 199 -3.70 -8.44 -4.61
C ALA A 199 -3.10 -9.79 -5.02
N PHE A 200 -3.51 -10.31 -6.18
CA PHE A 200 -3.03 -11.58 -6.72
C PHE A 200 -3.06 -12.73 -5.68
N PRO A 201 -4.23 -13.10 -5.15
CA PRO A 201 -4.34 -14.11 -4.11
C PRO A 201 -3.73 -15.46 -4.56
N ALA A 202 -3.18 -16.20 -3.60
CA ALA A 202 -2.68 -17.55 -3.83
C ALA A 202 -3.83 -18.54 -4.08
N ASP A 203 -3.50 -19.65 -4.72
CA ASP A 203 -4.44 -20.77 -4.83
C ASP A 203 -4.94 -21.19 -3.46
N GLY A 204 -6.26 -21.33 -3.32
CA GLY A 204 -6.92 -21.68 -2.06
C GLY A 204 -7.39 -20.50 -1.21
N ALA A 205 -7.00 -19.27 -1.49
CA ALA A 205 -7.45 -18.07 -0.76
C ALA A 205 -8.99 -17.95 -0.76
N VAL A 206 -9.62 -18.14 -1.92
CA VAL A 206 -11.08 -18.14 -2.08
C VAL A 206 -11.73 -19.24 -1.24
N SER A 207 -11.14 -20.44 -1.20
CA SER A 207 -11.64 -21.53 -0.38
C SER A 207 -11.60 -21.23 1.12
N VAL A 208 -10.54 -20.54 1.58
CA VAL A 208 -10.44 -20.06 2.98
C VAL A 208 -11.56 -19.08 3.28
N ALA A 209 -11.77 -18.08 2.40
CA ALA A 209 -12.85 -17.10 2.56
C ALA A 209 -14.23 -17.79 2.68
N HIS A 210 -14.52 -18.74 1.79
CA HIS A 210 -15.74 -19.53 1.85
C HIS A 210 -15.89 -20.30 3.17
N THR A 211 -14.81 -20.96 3.62
CA THR A 211 -14.85 -21.80 4.83
C THR A 211 -15.20 -20.99 6.07
N ILE A 212 -14.80 -19.73 6.15
CA ILE A 212 -15.10 -18.85 7.27
C ILE A 212 -16.28 -17.92 7.02
N GLY A 213 -17.03 -18.14 5.93
CA GLY A 213 -18.24 -17.36 5.59
C GLY A 213 -17.96 -15.91 5.17
N ARG A 214 -16.75 -15.61 4.67
CA ARG A 214 -16.43 -14.26 4.14
C ARG A 214 -16.80 -14.16 2.67
N PRO A 215 -17.60 -13.17 2.30
CA PRO A 215 -17.88 -12.89 0.89
C PRO A 215 -16.61 -12.39 0.19
N PHE A 216 -16.49 -12.63 -1.09
CA PHE A 216 -15.43 -12.10 -1.91
C PHE A 216 -15.94 -11.70 -3.29
N GLU A 217 -15.28 -10.72 -3.88
CA GLU A 217 -15.47 -10.30 -5.27
C GLU A 217 -14.10 -10.20 -5.94
N GLN A 218 -14.02 -10.57 -7.22
CA GLN A 218 -12.81 -10.41 -8.00
C GLN A 218 -12.83 -9.08 -8.73
N ALA A 219 -11.79 -8.29 -8.54
CA ALA A 219 -11.58 -7.02 -9.19
C ALA A 219 -10.38 -7.05 -10.14
N HIS A 220 -10.44 -6.26 -11.20
CA HIS A 220 -9.37 -6.10 -12.18
C HIS A 220 -8.71 -4.72 -12.00
N SER A 221 -8.18 -4.46 -10.79
CA SER A 221 -7.51 -3.19 -10.47
C SER A 221 -6.28 -3.41 -9.59
N CYS A 222 -5.38 -2.41 -9.55
CA CYS A 222 -4.27 -2.39 -8.61
C CYS A 222 -4.79 -2.21 -7.18
N CYS A 223 -4.10 -2.77 -6.17
CA CYS A 223 -4.40 -2.59 -4.74
C CYS A 223 -4.44 -1.12 -4.29
N SER A 224 -3.83 -0.23 -5.04
CA SER A 224 -3.78 1.21 -4.76
C SER A 224 -4.83 2.04 -5.50
N ILE A 225 -5.58 1.44 -6.41
CA ILE A 225 -6.69 2.12 -7.10
C ILE A 225 -7.97 1.67 -6.41
N LYS A 226 -8.62 2.58 -5.69
CA LYS A 226 -9.86 2.31 -4.99
C LYS A 226 -10.88 1.71 -5.94
N LEU A 227 -11.36 0.54 -5.61
CA LEU A 227 -12.55 -0.03 -6.23
C LEU A 227 -13.71 0.89 -5.83
N GLY A 228 -14.43 1.43 -6.81
CA GLY A 228 -15.43 2.48 -6.62
C GLY A 228 -16.37 2.24 -5.42
N SER A 229 -17.01 3.29 -4.94
CA SER A 229 -17.94 3.28 -3.80
C SER A 229 -19.09 2.26 -3.89
N ASP A 230 -19.34 1.71 -5.07
CA ASP A 230 -20.31 0.63 -5.32
C ASP A 230 -19.85 -0.76 -4.87
N PHE A 231 -18.58 -0.93 -4.47
CA PHE A 231 -18.03 -2.22 -4.10
C PHE A 231 -18.68 -2.79 -2.83
N GLY A 232 -18.87 -1.92 -1.80
CA GLY A 232 -19.59 -2.30 -0.57
C GLY A 232 -21.10 -2.51 -0.75
N SER A 233 -21.75 -1.71 -1.60
CA SER A 233 -23.20 -1.76 -1.80
C SER A 233 -23.65 -2.96 -2.64
N LYS A 234 -22.80 -3.52 -3.49
CA LYS A 234 -23.07 -4.77 -4.23
C LYS A 234 -22.98 -6.01 -3.33
N LEU A 235 -22.08 -5.99 -2.34
CA LEU A 235 -21.97 -7.07 -1.35
C LEU A 235 -23.23 -7.21 -0.51
N GLU A 236 -23.81 -6.10 -0.04
CA GLU A 236 -25.06 -6.12 0.75
C GLU A 236 -26.26 -6.67 -0.05
N ARG A 237 -26.32 -6.43 -1.36
CA ARG A 237 -27.41 -6.93 -2.22
C ARG A 237 -27.29 -8.42 -2.56
N SER A 238 -26.09 -9.00 -2.49
CA SER A 238 -25.84 -10.42 -2.78
C SER A 238 -26.29 -11.35 -1.64
N PHE A 239 -26.51 -10.83 -0.44
CA PHE A 239 -26.97 -11.58 0.74
C PHE A 239 -28.47 -11.47 1.01
N ALA A 240 -29.19 -10.65 0.26
CA ALA A 240 -30.62 -10.40 0.43
C ALA A 240 -31.49 -11.22 -0.57
N ALA A 241 -30.89 -12.19 -1.31
CA ALA A 241 -31.62 -13.04 -2.27
C ALA A 241 -31.53 -14.51 -1.90
#